data_1957588587e1d87f19c9e97886321186
#
_entry.id   1957588587e1d87f19c9e97886321186
#
_cell.length_a   1.000
_cell.length_b   1.000
_cell.length_c   1.000
_cell.angle_alpha   90.00
_cell.angle_beta   90.00
_cell.angle_gamma   90.00
#
_symmetry.space_group_name_H-M   'P 1'
#
loop_
_entity.id
_entity.type
_entity.pdbx_description
1 polymer ?
#
loop_
_entity_poly.entity_id
_entity_poly.type
_entity_poly.pdbx_seq_one_letter_code
_entity_poly.pdbx_strand_id
1 'polypeptide(L)'
;MIEISNLTKYLGRKQIISNFSFSAQVQECVGVFGKSGAGKTTLLSLIAGAIKPTSGQINIQGFNTQTHSLQARKAIGYQPQGGLSHPQMTVKNLLNFIAAIRGFRGAEKRSQVGMAAARLELLPVLNCPIDLLSLGVKRRVAIAQAILHSPSVLLLDEPTEGLCPAQRLKFRGLIQSLTEDMTVIIASRHYGELADICTRALVIANGNLMADASLSELQRSSRHFRAVTLAADSPLDLLAMAVIPGVAGIEEDRDTPGTVTVLAMPGHSIFPSINALIAHRGWNITALNLEPGRLDDVVHHLSQEASS
;
A
#
# COMPACT_ATOMS: atom_id res chain seq x y z
N MET A 1 -12.28 -14.05 3.34
CA MET A 1 -13.13 -12.90 3.68
C MET A 1 -12.74 -12.38 5.05
N ILE A 2 -12.63 -11.08 5.19
CA ILE A 2 -12.36 -10.36 6.44
C ILE A 2 -13.57 -9.48 6.72
N GLU A 3 -14.04 -9.46 7.97
CA GLU A 3 -15.14 -8.60 8.40
C GLU A 3 -14.75 -7.91 9.71
N ILE A 4 -14.86 -6.60 9.73
CA ILE A 4 -14.58 -5.77 10.90
C ILE A 4 -15.80 -4.90 11.18
N SER A 5 -16.27 -4.93 12.42
CA SER A 5 -17.47 -4.21 12.84
C SER A 5 -17.20 -3.40 14.10
N ASN A 6 -17.40 -2.09 14.00
CA ASN A 6 -17.34 -1.11 15.10
C ASN A 6 -16.06 -1.20 15.93
N LEU A 7 -14.94 -1.46 15.28
CA LEU A 7 -13.65 -1.70 15.92
C LEU A 7 -13.14 -0.44 16.59
N THR A 8 -12.84 -0.52 17.88
CA THR A 8 -12.25 0.58 18.64
C THR A 8 -11.05 0.09 19.43
N LYS A 9 -10.01 0.89 19.48
CA LYS A 9 -8.79 0.60 20.24
C LYS A 9 -8.28 1.82 20.98
N TYR A 10 -8.10 1.66 22.29
CA TYR A 10 -7.37 2.57 23.15
C TYR A 10 -6.01 1.99 23.52
N LEU A 11 -4.97 2.83 23.53
CA LEU A 11 -3.68 2.56 24.16
C LEU A 11 -3.49 3.57 25.31
N GLY A 12 -3.63 3.08 26.53
CA GLY A 12 -3.80 3.93 27.68
C GLY A 12 -5.03 4.82 27.56
N ARG A 13 -4.87 6.14 27.61
CA ARG A 13 -5.97 7.11 27.46
C ARG A 13 -6.18 7.58 26.00
N LYS A 14 -5.27 7.22 25.09
CA LYS A 14 -5.33 7.68 23.70
C LYS A 14 -6.14 6.69 22.86
N GLN A 15 -7.19 7.17 22.19
CA GLN A 15 -7.90 6.42 21.18
C GLN A 15 -7.08 6.39 19.89
N ILE A 16 -6.78 5.19 19.37
CA ILE A 16 -5.96 4.98 18.19
C ILE A 16 -6.82 4.54 17.01
N ILE A 17 -7.87 3.78 17.24
CA ILE A 17 -8.87 3.37 16.24
C ILE A 17 -10.25 3.68 16.83
N SER A 18 -11.11 4.29 16.03
CA SER A 18 -12.43 4.77 16.44
C SER A 18 -13.50 4.22 15.50
N ASN A 19 -14.37 3.37 16.03
CA ASN A 19 -15.56 2.84 15.35
C ASN A 19 -15.31 2.40 13.88
N PHE A 20 -14.23 1.69 13.65
CA PHE A 20 -13.74 1.32 12.33
C PHE A 20 -14.47 0.07 11.83
N SER A 21 -15.11 0.15 10.66
CA SER A 21 -15.83 -0.97 10.05
C SER A 21 -15.46 -1.08 8.59
N PHE A 22 -15.08 -2.28 8.13
CA PHE A 22 -14.89 -2.59 6.71
C PHE A 22 -14.93 -4.12 6.49
N SER A 23 -15.06 -4.53 5.25
CA SER A 23 -14.90 -5.93 4.84
C SER A 23 -13.95 -6.04 3.66
N ALA A 24 -13.20 -7.14 3.56
CA ALA A 24 -12.40 -7.48 2.38
C ALA A 24 -12.80 -8.86 1.86
N GLN A 25 -12.92 -8.94 0.54
CA GLN A 25 -13.30 -10.17 -0.16
C GLN A 25 -12.12 -11.11 -0.35
N VAL A 26 -12.39 -12.33 -0.79
CA VAL A 26 -11.34 -13.30 -1.16
C VAL A 26 -10.60 -12.78 -2.39
N GLN A 27 -9.27 -12.92 -2.42
CA GLN A 27 -8.42 -12.49 -3.54
C GLN A 27 -8.51 -10.98 -3.85
N GLU A 28 -8.83 -10.16 -2.85
CA GLU A 28 -8.83 -8.71 -2.95
C GLU A 28 -7.48 -8.16 -2.43
N CYS A 29 -6.93 -7.15 -3.11
CA CYS A 29 -5.79 -6.38 -2.62
C CYS A 29 -6.28 -5.01 -2.14
N VAL A 30 -6.24 -4.79 -0.82
CA VAL A 30 -6.72 -3.56 -0.18
C VAL A 30 -5.55 -2.76 0.36
N GLY A 31 -5.42 -1.51 -0.09
CA GLY A 31 -4.48 -0.55 0.46
C GLY A 31 -5.04 0.14 1.70
N VAL A 32 -4.23 0.25 2.75
CA VAL A 32 -4.55 1.04 3.96
C VAL A 32 -3.65 2.26 3.97
N PHE A 33 -4.22 3.41 3.65
CA PHE A 33 -3.51 4.67 3.45
C PHE A 33 -3.73 5.65 4.60
N GLY A 34 -2.73 6.44 4.91
CA GLY A 34 -2.80 7.45 5.96
C GLY A 34 -1.42 7.91 6.41
N LYS A 35 -1.35 9.09 7.01
CA LYS A 35 -0.10 9.66 7.55
C LYS A 35 0.51 8.78 8.65
N SER A 36 1.77 9.05 9.00
CA SER A 36 2.39 8.41 10.16
C SER A 36 1.56 8.70 11.42
N GLY A 37 1.32 7.67 12.23
CA GLY A 37 0.48 7.79 13.42
C GLY A 37 -1.04 7.72 13.18
N ALA A 38 -1.52 7.56 11.95
CA ALA A 38 -2.95 7.47 11.65
C ALA A 38 -3.64 6.21 12.21
N GLY A 39 -2.90 5.19 12.65
CA GLY A 39 -3.42 3.96 13.22
C GLY A 39 -3.25 2.70 12.34
N LYS A 40 -2.58 2.79 11.18
CA LYS A 40 -2.40 1.68 10.22
C LYS A 40 -1.79 0.42 10.87
N THR A 41 -0.61 0.54 11.48
CA THR A 41 0.07 -0.57 12.17
C THR A 41 -0.80 -1.17 13.28
N THR A 42 -1.52 -0.31 14.02
CA THR A 42 -2.45 -0.75 15.07
C THR A 42 -3.61 -1.55 14.47
N LEU A 43 -4.18 -1.09 13.35
CA LEU A 43 -5.24 -1.82 12.64
C LEU A 43 -4.75 -3.19 12.17
N LEU A 44 -3.59 -3.26 11.50
CA LEU A 44 -3.04 -4.55 11.06
C LEU A 44 -2.74 -5.49 12.24
N SER A 45 -2.21 -4.95 13.34
CA SER A 45 -1.95 -5.73 14.58
C SER A 45 -3.22 -6.27 15.23
N LEU A 46 -4.33 -5.52 15.16
CA LEU A 46 -5.66 -5.96 15.62
C LEU A 46 -6.19 -7.08 14.73
N ILE A 47 -6.11 -6.93 13.40
CA ILE A 47 -6.53 -7.97 12.44
C ILE A 47 -5.69 -9.24 12.61
N ALA A 48 -4.37 -9.11 12.79
CA ALA A 48 -3.47 -10.23 13.05
C ALA A 48 -3.73 -10.94 14.39
N GLY A 49 -4.55 -10.36 15.27
CA GLY A 49 -4.76 -10.84 16.62
C GLY A 49 -3.52 -10.74 17.52
N ALA A 50 -2.56 -9.88 17.16
CA ALA A 50 -1.38 -9.59 17.97
C ALA A 50 -1.73 -8.72 19.19
N ILE A 51 -2.71 -7.84 19.04
CA ILE A 51 -3.31 -7.06 20.13
C ILE A 51 -4.83 -7.25 20.14
N LYS A 52 -5.44 -7.12 21.32
CA LYS A 52 -6.90 -7.24 21.47
C LYS A 52 -7.58 -5.89 21.24
N PRO A 53 -8.73 -5.83 20.58
CA PRO A 53 -9.55 -4.62 20.51
C PRO A 53 -10.07 -4.23 21.89
N THR A 54 -10.41 -2.96 22.06
CA THR A 54 -11.13 -2.47 23.25
C THR A 54 -12.62 -2.77 23.13
N SER A 55 -13.18 -2.58 21.92
CA SER A 55 -14.54 -2.98 21.57
C SER A 55 -14.63 -3.27 20.07
N GLY A 56 -15.76 -3.82 19.64
CA GLY A 56 -15.98 -4.26 18.26
C GLY A 56 -15.50 -5.68 18.02
N GLN A 57 -15.62 -6.14 16.77
CA GLN A 57 -15.35 -7.53 16.37
C GLN A 57 -14.53 -7.59 15.08
N ILE A 58 -13.71 -8.63 14.99
CA ILE A 58 -12.94 -8.97 13.79
C ILE A 58 -13.17 -10.45 13.50
N ASN A 59 -13.70 -10.75 12.33
CA ASN A 59 -13.90 -12.10 11.84
C ASN A 59 -13.03 -12.37 10.63
N ILE A 60 -12.29 -13.46 10.65
CA ILE A 60 -11.44 -13.94 9.56
C ILE A 60 -11.96 -15.31 9.14
N GLN A 61 -12.46 -15.40 7.92
CA GLN A 61 -13.11 -16.63 7.42
C GLN A 61 -14.19 -17.18 8.37
N GLY A 62 -15.00 -16.31 8.99
CA GLY A 62 -16.03 -16.67 9.95
C GLY A 62 -15.53 -16.92 11.38
N PHE A 63 -14.20 -16.93 11.61
CA PHE A 63 -13.64 -17.10 12.95
C PHE A 63 -13.35 -15.76 13.61
N ASN A 64 -13.99 -15.50 14.73
CA ASN A 64 -13.73 -14.30 15.53
C ASN A 64 -12.33 -14.38 16.17
N THR A 65 -11.54 -13.31 16.01
CA THR A 65 -10.13 -13.26 16.46
C THR A 65 -9.97 -13.33 17.98
N GLN A 66 -11.00 -13.08 18.76
CA GLN A 66 -10.95 -13.15 20.22
C GLN A 66 -11.42 -14.52 20.76
N THR A 67 -12.55 -15.03 20.26
CA THR A 67 -13.14 -16.29 20.75
C THR A 67 -12.56 -17.53 20.07
N HIS A 68 -12.16 -17.41 18.79
CA HIS A 68 -11.57 -18.48 17.98
C HIS A 68 -10.16 -18.09 17.48
N SER A 69 -9.34 -17.58 18.40
CA SER A 69 -8.06 -16.94 18.07
C SER A 69 -7.06 -17.85 17.34
N LEU A 70 -7.06 -19.15 17.63
CA LEU A 70 -6.16 -20.09 16.95
C LEU A 70 -6.58 -20.32 15.49
N GLN A 71 -7.87 -20.50 15.23
CA GLN A 71 -8.41 -20.70 13.89
C GLN A 71 -8.20 -19.43 13.04
N ALA A 72 -8.53 -18.27 13.58
CA ALA A 72 -8.31 -17.00 12.91
C ALA A 72 -6.82 -16.78 12.55
N ARG A 73 -5.88 -17.03 13.50
CA ARG A 73 -4.44 -16.88 13.25
C ARG A 73 -3.84 -17.89 12.28
N LYS A 74 -4.45 -19.08 12.14
CA LYS A 74 -4.05 -20.03 11.10
C LYS A 74 -4.34 -19.52 9.70
N ALA A 75 -5.38 -18.69 9.55
CA ALA A 75 -5.74 -18.09 8.27
C ALA A 75 -4.93 -16.84 7.92
N ILE A 76 -4.10 -16.32 8.84
CA ILE A 76 -3.42 -15.02 8.68
C ILE A 76 -1.91 -15.19 8.60
N GLY A 77 -1.30 -14.62 7.56
CA GLY A 77 0.11 -14.27 7.50
C GLY A 77 0.29 -12.80 7.84
N TYR A 78 1.25 -12.46 8.68
CA TYR A 78 1.50 -11.07 9.06
C TYR A 78 2.99 -10.74 8.96
N GLN A 79 3.31 -9.71 8.19
CA GLN A 79 4.64 -9.10 8.13
C GLN A 79 4.53 -7.71 8.80
N PRO A 80 5.01 -7.56 10.04
CA PRO A 80 4.99 -6.27 10.73
C PRO A 80 6.03 -5.31 10.15
N GLN A 81 5.87 -4.02 10.42
CA GLN A 81 6.89 -3.01 10.14
C GLN A 81 8.18 -3.34 10.89
N GLY A 82 9.32 -3.17 10.26
CA GLY A 82 10.65 -3.42 10.83
C GLY A 82 11.40 -4.56 10.18
N GLY A 83 12.49 -4.95 10.81
CA GLY A 83 13.39 -5.98 10.30
C GLY A 83 13.06 -7.39 10.80
N LEU A 84 13.77 -8.37 10.27
CA LEU A 84 13.75 -9.74 10.75
C LEU A 84 14.44 -9.86 12.11
N SER A 85 13.85 -10.61 13.03
CA SER A 85 14.30 -10.69 14.43
C SER A 85 15.61 -11.47 14.64
N HIS A 86 16.11 -12.20 13.63
CA HIS A 86 17.24 -13.12 13.78
C HIS A 86 18.28 -12.91 12.65
N PRO A 87 19.04 -11.81 12.68
CA PRO A 87 19.93 -11.41 11.58
C PRO A 87 21.04 -12.43 11.29
N GLN A 88 21.56 -13.14 12.31
CA GLN A 88 22.64 -14.12 12.16
C GLN A 88 22.18 -15.48 11.63
N MET A 89 20.87 -15.75 11.63
CA MET A 89 20.37 -17.01 11.05
C MET A 89 20.47 -16.98 9.53
N THR A 90 20.68 -18.17 8.93
CA THR A 90 20.48 -18.31 7.48
C THR A 90 18.98 -18.29 7.16
N VAL A 91 18.62 -17.90 5.93
CA VAL A 91 17.22 -17.93 5.45
C VAL A 91 16.59 -19.30 5.69
N LYS A 92 17.30 -20.38 5.35
CA LYS A 92 16.86 -21.76 5.55
C LYS A 92 16.58 -22.08 7.02
N ASN A 93 17.45 -21.65 7.91
CA ASN A 93 17.29 -21.90 9.34
C ASN A 93 16.10 -21.15 9.92
N LEU A 94 15.91 -19.87 9.53
CA LEU A 94 14.75 -19.10 9.93
C LEU A 94 13.45 -19.74 9.44
N LEU A 95 13.33 -20.07 8.15
CA LEU A 95 12.12 -20.69 7.62
C LEU A 95 11.84 -22.04 8.26
N ASN A 96 12.86 -22.86 8.50
CA ASN A 96 12.73 -24.14 9.23
C ASN A 96 12.28 -23.95 10.67
N PHE A 97 12.77 -22.91 11.35
CA PHE A 97 12.36 -22.57 12.71
C PHE A 97 10.89 -22.17 12.77
N ILE A 98 10.47 -21.27 11.89
CA ILE A 98 9.07 -20.85 11.79
C ILE A 98 8.15 -22.02 11.45
N ALA A 99 8.54 -22.88 10.50
CA ALA A 99 7.78 -24.07 10.14
C ALA A 99 7.59 -25.01 11.35
N ALA A 100 8.64 -25.18 12.18
CA ALA A 100 8.56 -25.99 13.38
C ALA A 100 7.60 -25.38 14.43
N ILE A 101 7.63 -24.07 14.65
CA ILE A 101 6.69 -23.34 15.53
C ILE A 101 5.26 -23.51 15.05
N ARG A 102 5.03 -23.49 13.72
CA ARG A 102 3.72 -23.73 13.11
C ARG A 102 3.25 -25.19 13.19
N GLY A 103 4.09 -26.09 13.71
CA GLY A 103 3.76 -27.49 13.93
C GLY A 103 4.13 -28.45 12.78
N PHE A 104 4.69 -27.92 11.67
CA PHE A 104 5.13 -28.76 10.53
C PHE A 104 6.32 -29.64 10.90
N ARG A 105 6.33 -30.87 10.42
CA ARG A 105 7.40 -31.85 10.71
C ARG A 105 7.79 -32.65 9.46
N GLY A 106 8.96 -33.26 9.51
CA GLY A 106 9.42 -34.23 8.51
C GLY A 106 9.36 -33.72 7.05
N ALA A 107 8.73 -34.47 6.20
CA ALA A 107 8.57 -34.15 4.77
C ALA A 107 7.69 -32.92 4.52
N GLU A 108 6.60 -32.78 5.27
CA GLU A 108 5.70 -31.65 5.19
C GLU A 108 6.42 -30.30 5.47
N LYS A 109 7.25 -30.27 6.53
CA LYS A 109 8.07 -29.11 6.86
C LYS A 109 9.01 -28.75 5.70
N ARG A 110 9.68 -29.72 5.10
CA ARG A 110 10.57 -29.48 3.95
C ARG A 110 9.81 -28.93 2.75
N SER A 111 8.63 -29.49 2.48
CA SER A 111 7.74 -29.04 1.41
C SER A 111 7.31 -27.60 1.59
N GLN A 112 6.78 -27.21 2.77
CA GLN A 112 6.32 -25.87 3.06
C GLN A 112 7.45 -24.82 2.95
N VAL A 113 8.63 -25.15 3.51
CA VAL A 113 9.81 -24.28 3.40
C VAL A 113 10.25 -24.13 1.94
N GLY A 114 10.27 -25.24 1.19
CA GLY A 114 10.63 -25.22 -0.23
C GLY A 114 9.67 -24.38 -1.07
N MET A 115 8.36 -24.57 -0.87
CA MET A 115 7.33 -23.78 -1.58
C MET A 115 7.41 -22.28 -1.26
N ALA A 116 7.51 -21.90 0.02
CA ALA A 116 7.65 -20.51 0.40
C ALA A 116 8.94 -19.88 -0.16
N ALA A 117 10.06 -20.61 -0.12
CA ALA A 117 11.33 -20.13 -0.66
C ALA A 117 11.30 -19.98 -2.17
N ALA A 118 10.69 -20.91 -2.90
CA ALA A 118 10.55 -20.85 -4.35
C ALA A 118 9.67 -19.67 -4.77
N ARG A 119 8.51 -19.53 -4.13
CA ARG A 119 7.53 -18.45 -4.41
C ARG A 119 8.12 -17.06 -4.23
N LEU A 120 9.03 -16.89 -3.26
CA LEU A 120 9.70 -15.63 -2.95
C LEU A 120 11.09 -15.50 -3.62
N GLU A 121 11.45 -16.40 -4.55
CA GLU A 121 12.75 -16.42 -5.24
C GLU A 121 13.96 -16.43 -4.28
N LEU A 122 13.85 -17.18 -3.17
CA LEU A 122 14.86 -17.23 -2.13
C LEU A 122 15.81 -18.44 -2.25
N LEU A 123 15.57 -19.36 -3.20
CA LEU A 123 16.37 -20.57 -3.37
C LEU A 123 17.88 -20.30 -3.47
N PRO A 124 18.36 -19.30 -4.23
CA PRO A 124 19.80 -19.02 -4.34
C PRO A 124 20.46 -18.53 -3.05
N VAL A 125 19.66 -17.97 -2.12
CA VAL A 125 20.15 -17.33 -0.88
C VAL A 125 19.80 -18.11 0.39
N LEU A 126 19.28 -19.34 0.28
CA LEU A 126 18.82 -20.13 1.43
C LEU A 126 19.90 -20.33 2.50
N ASN A 127 21.15 -20.48 2.11
CA ASN A 127 22.27 -20.71 3.03
C ASN A 127 22.99 -19.40 3.45
N CYS A 128 22.55 -18.24 2.95
CA CYS A 128 23.14 -16.96 3.31
C CYS A 128 22.57 -16.46 4.65
N PRO A 129 23.41 -15.89 5.53
CA PRO A 129 22.96 -15.14 6.70
C PRO A 129 22.08 -13.96 6.30
N ILE A 130 21.04 -13.71 7.10
CA ILE A 130 20.03 -12.67 6.79
C ILE A 130 20.64 -11.27 6.81
N ASP A 131 21.58 -11.00 7.70
CA ASP A 131 22.25 -9.69 7.82
C ASP A 131 23.01 -9.28 6.55
N LEU A 132 23.53 -10.26 5.79
CA LEU A 132 24.27 -10.04 4.55
C LEU A 132 23.37 -9.80 3.33
N LEU A 133 22.07 -9.98 3.45
CA LEU A 133 21.13 -9.83 2.35
C LEU A 133 20.80 -8.33 2.08
N SER A 134 20.54 -8.01 0.82
CA SER A 134 19.97 -6.70 0.47
C SER A 134 18.59 -6.50 1.10
N LEU A 135 18.18 -5.25 1.29
CA LEU A 135 16.89 -4.91 1.90
C LEU A 135 15.71 -5.58 1.17
N GLY A 136 15.73 -5.57 -0.18
CA GLY A 136 14.68 -6.21 -0.97
C GLY A 136 14.58 -7.72 -0.74
N VAL A 137 15.72 -8.40 -0.58
CA VAL A 137 15.73 -9.84 -0.25
C VAL A 137 15.27 -10.07 1.20
N LYS A 138 15.68 -9.22 2.15
CA LYS A 138 15.18 -9.26 3.54
C LYS A 138 13.66 -9.13 3.60
N ARG A 139 13.06 -8.24 2.79
CA ARG A 139 11.60 -8.09 2.69
C ARG A 139 10.95 -9.37 2.16
N ARG A 140 11.54 -10.00 1.13
CA ARG A 140 11.05 -11.29 0.61
C ARG A 140 11.13 -12.40 1.67
N VAL A 141 12.20 -12.47 2.45
CA VAL A 141 12.30 -13.43 3.57
C VAL A 141 11.21 -13.18 4.63
N ALA A 142 10.92 -11.91 4.95
CA ALA A 142 9.86 -11.56 5.88
C ALA A 142 8.46 -11.97 5.37
N ILE A 143 8.22 -11.87 4.07
CA ILE A 143 6.97 -12.37 3.49
C ILE A 143 6.95 -13.90 3.45
N ALA A 144 8.07 -14.56 3.10
CA ALA A 144 8.16 -16.01 3.06
C ALA A 144 7.79 -16.64 4.42
N GLN A 145 8.26 -16.07 5.54
CA GLN A 145 7.83 -16.51 6.87
C GLN A 145 6.34 -16.30 7.14
N ALA A 146 5.75 -15.22 6.61
CA ALA A 146 4.34 -14.92 6.79
C ALA A 146 3.43 -15.87 5.99
N ILE A 147 3.85 -16.30 4.79
CA ILE A 147 3.05 -17.19 3.92
C ILE A 147 3.37 -18.69 4.08
N LEU A 148 4.34 -19.06 4.88
CA LEU A 148 4.88 -20.43 5.00
C LEU A 148 3.81 -21.48 5.32
N HIS A 149 2.75 -21.10 6.02
CA HIS A 149 1.63 -21.97 6.39
C HIS A 149 0.42 -21.83 5.46
N SER A 150 0.61 -21.28 4.27
CA SER A 150 -0.41 -21.09 3.23
C SER A 150 -1.67 -20.35 3.77
N PRO A 151 -1.51 -19.14 4.33
CA PRO A 151 -2.64 -18.37 4.87
C PRO A 151 -3.57 -17.91 3.73
N SER A 152 -4.83 -17.68 4.05
CA SER A 152 -5.80 -17.08 3.13
C SER A 152 -5.81 -15.55 3.16
N VAL A 153 -5.17 -14.95 4.17
CA VAL A 153 -5.05 -13.49 4.36
C VAL A 153 -3.59 -13.16 4.63
N LEU A 154 -3.05 -12.20 3.91
CA LEU A 154 -1.70 -11.67 4.11
C LEU A 154 -1.78 -10.19 4.50
N LEU A 155 -1.21 -9.84 5.63
CA LEU A 155 -1.11 -8.48 6.14
C LEU A 155 0.33 -7.99 6.00
N LEU A 156 0.53 -6.86 5.34
CA LEU A 156 1.85 -6.27 5.08
C LEU A 156 1.90 -4.84 5.61
N ASP A 157 2.80 -4.58 6.54
CA ASP A 157 2.98 -3.25 7.13
C ASP A 157 4.24 -2.60 6.61
N GLU A 158 4.08 -1.50 5.83
CA GLU A 158 5.14 -0.74 5.15
C GLU A 158 6.16 -1.64 4.39
N PRO A 159 5.70 -2.57 3.55
CA PRO A 159 6.58 -3.58 2.96
C PRO A 159 7.57 -3.01 1.95
N THR A 160 7.29 -1.86 1.34
CA THR A 160 8.14 -1.19 0.33
C THR A 160 9.08 -0.15 0.92
N GLU A 161 8.98 0.12 2.24
CA GLU A 161 9.81 1.13 2.90
C GLU A 161 11.31 0.85 2.71
N GLY A 162 12.04 1.86 2.20
CA GLY A 162 13.49 1.78 1.95
C GLY A 162 13.90 1.04 0.68
N LEU A 163 12.96 0.54 -0.12
CA LEU A 163 13.28 -0.09 -1.41
C LEU A 163 13.55 0.97 -2.49
N CYS A 164 14.54 0.71 -3.35
CA CYS A 164 14.76 1.54 -4.54
C CYS A 164 13.66 1.27 -5.61
N PRO A 165 13.47 2.19 -6.60
CA PRO A 165 12.40 2.04 -7.60
C PRO A 165 12.39 0.70 -8.32
N ALA A 166 13.54 0.17 -8.73
CA ALA A 166 13.64 -1.13 -9.39
C ALA A 166 13.22 -2.30 -8.47
N GLN A 167 13.50 -2.21 -7.16
CA GLN A 167 13.06 -3.21 -6.20
C GLN A 167 11.55 -3.12 -5.94
N ARG A 168 10.98 -1.91 -5.92
CA ARG A 168 9.53 -1.70 -5.77
C ARG A 168 8.76 -2.31 -6.94
N LEU A 169 9.25 -2.14 -8.17
CA LEU A 169 8.63 -2.74 -9.35
C LEU A 169 8.59 -4.28 -9.27
N LYS A 170 9.70 -4.92 -8.87
CA LYS A 170 9.74 -6.38 -8.63
C LYS A 170 8.80 -6.81 -7.51
N PHE A 171 8.76 -6.03 -6.43
CA PHE A 171 7.87 -6.28 -5.30
C PHE A 171 6.40 -6.21 -5.71
N ARG A 172 6.02 -5.27 -6.58
CA ARG A 172 4.68 -5.15 -7.14
C ARG A 172 4.22 -6.43 -7.86
N GLY A 173 5.03 -6.96 -8.79
CA GLY A 173 4.71 -8.22 -9.47
C GLY A 173 4.56 -9.40 -8.50
N LEU A 174 5.39 -9.43 -7.45
CA LEU A 174 5.27 -10.42 -6.39
C LEU A 174 3.92 -10.33 -5.66
N ILE A 175 3.51 -9.14 -5.23
CA ILE A 175 2.22 -8.97 -4.53
C ILE A 175 1.05 -9.32 -5.42
N GLN A 176 1.07 -8.94 -6.70
CA GLN A 176 0.04 -9.32 -7.66
C GLN A 176 -0.11 -10.84 -7.74
N SER A 177 1.00 -11.59 -7.85
CA SER A 177 0.95 -13.07 -7.87
C SER A 177 0.44 -13.66 -6.55
N LEU A 178 0.70 -13.03 -5.40
CA LEU A 178 0.18 -13.49 -4.11
C LEU A 178 -1.32 -13.24 -3.99
N THR A 179 -1.84 -12.17 -4.59
CA THR A 179 -3.28 -11.83 -4.55
C THR A 179 -4.14 -12.85 -5.32
N GLU A 180 -3.57 -13.59 -6.27
CA GLU A 180 -4.28 -14.67 -6.99
C GLU A 180 -4.77 -15.78 -6.04
N ASP A 181 -4.06 -16.02 -4.93
CA ASP A 181 -4.37 -17.11 -4.00
C ASP A 181 -4.91 -16.65 -2.64
N MET A 182 -4.66 -15.38 -2.26
CA MET A 182 -5.01 -14.90 -0.93
C MET A 182 -5.46 -13.42 -0.96
N THR A 183 -6.24 -13.03 0.05
CA THR A 183 -6.57 -11.62 0.29
C THR A 183 -5.35 -10.91 0.86
N VAL A 184 -4.96 -9.77 0.29
CA VAL A 184 -3.79 -9.01 0.73
C VAL A 184 -4.23 -7.65 1.26
N ILE A 185 -3.79 -7.28 2.48
CA ILE A 185 -3.96 -5.94 3.03
C ILE A 185 -2.59 -5.32 3.21
N ILE A 186 -2.37 -4.16 2.59
CA ILE A 186 -1.09 -3.48 2.61
C ILE A 186 -1.26 -2.10 3.25
N ALA A 187 -0.59 -1.85 4.36
CA ALA A 187 -0.49 -0.52 4.93
C ALA A 187 0.74 0.21 4.36
N SER A 188 0.55 1.44 3.88
CA SER A 188 1.65 2.27 3.38
C SER A 188 1.41 3.76 3.58
N ARG A 189 2.51 4.50 3.63
CA ARG A 189 2.57 5.97 3.57
C ARG A 189 2.81 6.47 2.14
N HIS A 190 3.25 5.60 1.23
CA HIS A 190 3.57 5.90 -0.16
C HIS A 190 2.44 5.39 -1.06
N TYR A 191 1.45 6.24 -1.29
CA TYR A 191 0.17 5.85 -1.91
C TYR A 191 0.33 5.53 -3.40
N GLY A 192 1.12 6.33 -4.13
CA GLY A 192 1.38 6.13 -5.55
C GLY A 192 2.01 4.77 -5.88
N GLU A 193 2.80 4.19 -4.94
CA GLU A 193 3.45 2.89 -5.15
C GLU A 193 2.46 1.72 -5.15
N LEU A 194 1.35 1.86 -4.43
CA LEU A 194 0.33 0.82 -4.30
C LEU A 194 -0.85 1.01 -5.26
N ALA A 195 -0.92 2.15 -5.95
CA ALA A 195 -1.99 2.47 -6.89
C ALA A 195 -2.16 1.41 -8.00
N ASP A 196 -1.07 0.77 -8.37
CA ASP A 196 -1.07 -0.25 -9.42
C ASP A 196 -1.21 -1.69 -8.88
N ILE A 197 -1.25 -1.88 -7.56
CA ILE A 197 -1.34 -3.20 -6.91
C ILE A 197 -2.72 -3.39 -6.30
N CYS A 198 -3.21 -2.38 -5.58
CA CYS A 198 -4.48 -2.45 -4.89
C CYS A 198 -5.64 -2.08 -5.81
N THR A 199 -6.77 -2.74 -5.63
CA THR A 199 -8.03 -2.41 -6.34
C THR A 199 -8.88 -1.42 -5.55
N ARG A 200 -8.69 -1.39 -4.22
CA ARG A 200 -9.46 -0.59 -3.27
C ARG A 200 -8.55 -0.03 -2.18
N ALA A 201 -8.90 1.11 -1.66
CA ALA A 201 -8.16 1.78 -0.59
C ALA A 201 -9.06 2.20 0.56
N LEU A 202 -8.55 2.00 1.77
CA LEU A 202 -9.07 2.53 3.01
C LEU A 202 -8.18 3.71 3.42
N VAL A 203 -8.72 4.91 3.46
CA VAL A 203 -8.00 6.09 3.94
C VAL A 203 -8.29 6.28 5.42
N ILE A 204 -7.23 6.28 6.24
CA ILE A 204 -7.32 6.43 7.69
C ILE A 204 -6.68 7.75 8.11
N ALA A 205 -7.41 8.53 8.91
CA ALA A 205 -6.88 9.70 9.59
C ALA A 205 -7.36 9.74 11.05
N ASN A 206 -6.44 10.01 11.97
CA ASN A 206 -6.73 10.10 13.41
C ASN A 206 -7.54 8.90 13.96
N GLY A 207 -7.28 7.70 13.42
CA GLY A 207 -7.96 6.47 13.83
C GLY A 207 -9.35 6.25 13.22
N ASN A 208 -9.85 7.17 12.41
CA ASN A 208 -11.14 7.06 11.73
C ASN A 208 -10.96 6.62 10.27
N LEU A 209 -11.94 5.88 9.76
CA LEU A 209 -12.05 5.57 8.33
C LEU A 209 -12.64 6.79 7.62
N MET A 210 -11.83 7.46 6.82
CA MET A 210 -12.25 8.68 6.08
C MET A 210 -12.83 8.34 4.71
N ALA A 211 -12.29 7.31 4.06
CA ALA A 211 -12.81 6.83 2.78
C ALA A 211 -12.56 5.32 2.65
N ASP A 212 -13.48 4.67 1.97
CA ASP A 212 -13.43 3.28 1.56
C ASP A 212 -13.94 3.22 0.12
N ALA A 213 -13.03 3.23 -0.85
CA ALA A 213 -13.37 3.39 -2.25
C ALA A 213 -12.35 2.70 -3.18
N SER A 214 -12.73 2.49 -4.43
CA SER A 214 -11.78 2.07 -5.45
C SER A 214 -10.71 3.15 -5.67
N LEU A 215 -9.51 2.73 -6.08
CA LEU A 215 -8.43 3.68 -6.37
C LEU A 215 -8.81 4.67 -7.48
N SER A 216 -9.58 4.22 -8.48
CA SER A 216 -10.06 5.08 -9.56
C SER A 216 -11.04 6.16 -9.08
N GLU A 217 -11.90 5.86 -8.09
CA GLU A 217 -12.78 6.84 -7.46
C GLU A 217 -11.98 7.88 -6.67
N LEU A 218 -10.99 7.42 -5.87
CA LEU A 218 -10.12 8.33 -5.14
C LEU A 218 -9.30 9.22 -6.07
N GLN A 219 -8.74 8.67 -7.15
CA GLN A 219 -8.02 9.47 -8.14
C GLN A 219 -8.89 10.55 -8.78
N ARG A 220 -10.16 10.23 -9.08
CA ARG A 220 -11.12 11.21 -9.63
C ARG A 220 -11.44 12.36 -8.67
N SER A 221 -11.31 12.17 -7.36
CA SER A 221 -11.51 13.21 -6.36
C SER A 221 -10.27 14.09 -6.14
N SER A 222 -9.12 13.75 -6.74
CA SER A 222 -7.91 14.56 -6.69
C SER A 222 -8.08 15.85 -7.50
N ARG A 223 -7.58 16.97 -6.98
CA ARG A 223 -7.49 18.23 -7.73
C ARG A 223 -6.62 18.13 -8.99
N HIS A 224 -5.72 17.14 -9.06
CA HIS A 224 -4.91 16.84 -10.23
C HIS A 224 -5.59 15.87 -11.20
N PHE A 225 -6.84 15.48 -10.97
CA PHE A 225 -7.55 14.64 -11.92
C PHE A 225 -7.75 15.35 -13.25
N ARG A 226 -7.27 14.76 -14.35
CA ARG A 226 -7.22 15.36 -15.70
C ARG A 226 -6.36 16.62 -15.81
N ALA A 227 -5.50 16.89 -14.86
CA ALA A 227 -4.46 17.90 -15.01
C ALA A 227 -3.47 17.49 -16.12
N VAL A 228 -2.83 18.48 -16.71
CA VAL A 228 -1.83 18.26 -17.75
C VAL A 228 -0.48 18.73 -17.23
N THR A 229 0.44 17.78 -17.05
CA THR A 229 1.83 18.06 -16.69
C THR A 229 2.68 18.08 -17.96
N LEU A 230 3.38 19.18 -18.14
CA LEU A 230 4.27 19.38 -19.30
C LEU A 230 5.64 19.88 -18.83
N ALA A 231 6.69 19.40 -19.50
CA ALA A 231 8.05 19.87 -19.33
C ALA A 231 8.59 20.41 -20.66
N ALA A 232 9.32 21.52 -20.62
CA ALA A 232 9.91 22.15 -21.79
C ALA A 232 11.31 22.65 -21.51
N ASP A 233 12.15 22.69 -22.57
CA ASP A 233 13.51 23.23 -22.50
C ASP A 233 13.53 24.78 -22.54
N SER A 234 12.41 25.40 -22.87
CA SER A 234 12.25 26.86 -22.95
C SER A 234 11.15 27.35 -22.00
N PRO A 235 11.19 28.62 -21.56
CA PRO A 235 10.17 29.18 -20.70
C PRO A 235 8.77 29.08 -21.35
N LEU A 236 7.81 28.58 -20.58
CA LEU A 236 6.41 28.45 -20.98
C LEU A 236 5.64 29.73 -20.67
N ASP A 237 4.73 30.11 -21.55
CA ASP A 237 3.80 31.25 -21.32
C ASP A 237 2.66 30.80 -20.42
N LEU A 238 2.85 30.93 -19.09
CA LEU A 238 1.88 30.53 -18.09
C LEU A 238 0.59 31.33 -18.18
N LEU A 239 0.67 32.60 -18.59
CA LEU A 239 -0.52 33.45 -18.75
C LEU A 239 -1.39 32.95 -19.90
N ALA A 240 -0.79 32.55 -21.02
CA ALA A 240 -1.52 31.96 -22.14
C ALA A 240 -2.21 30.65 -21.75
N MET A 241 -1.62 29.86 -20.86
CA MET A 241 -2.27 28.65 -20.34
C MET A 241 -3.39 28.96 -19.35
N ALA A 242 -3.19 29.98 -18.49
CA ALA A 242 -4.17 30.34 -17.44
C ALA A 242 -5.50 30.85 -18.02
N VAL A 243 -5.49 31.43 -19.21
CA VAL A 243 -6.71 31.96 -19.89
C VAL A 243 -7.47 30.89 -20.67
N ILE A 244 -6.98 29.65 -20.75
CA ILE A 244 -7.68 28.56 -21.42
C ILE A 244 -8.96 28.23 -20.66
N PRO A 245 -10.13 28.15 -21.33
CA PRO A 245 -11.37 27.77 -20.68
C PRO A 245 -11.28 26.39 -20.01
N GLY A 246 -11.68 26.30 -18.75
CA GLY A 246 -11.61 25.07 -17.97
C GLY A 246 -10.30 24.86 -17.17
N VAL A 247 -9.35 25.79 -17.22
CA VAL A 247 -8.18 25.81 -16.35
C VAL A 247 -8.56 26.37 -14.98
N ALA A 248 -8.25 25.62 -13.92
CA ALA A 248 -8.47 26.00 -12.54
C ALA A 248 -7.24 26.69 -11.90
N GLY A 249 -6.05 26.36 -12.38
CA GLY A 249 -4.79 26.91 -11.88
C GLY A 249 -3.58 26.29 -12.54
N ILE A 250 -2.40 26.81 -12.22
CA ILE A 250 -1.12 26.33 -12.74
C ILE A 250 -0.17 26.19 -11.55
N GLU A 251 0.54 25.06 -11.50
CA GLU A 251 1.56 24.75 -10.51
C GLU A 251 2.90 24.56 -11.20
N GLU A 252 3.92 25.23 -10.74
CA GLU A 252 5.31 24.99 -11.16
C GLU A 252 5.94 23.97 -10.23
N ASP A 253 6.62 22.99 -10.80
CA ASP A 253 7.36 22.00 -10.00
C ASP A 253 8.66 22.65 -9.49
N ARG A 254 8.85 22.63 -8.16
CA ARG A 254 10.03 23.19 -7.51
C ARG A 254 11.27 22.32 -7.65
N ASP A 255 11.08 21.02 -7.81
CA ASP A 255 12.15 20.03 -7.86
C ASP A 255 12.65 19.82 -9.29
N THR A 256 11.81 20.08 -10.30
CA THR A 256 12.12 19.95 -11.73
C THR A 256 11.81 21.26 -12.47
N PRO A 257 12.79 22.18 -12.54
CA PRO A 257 12.63 23.45 -13.28
C PRO A 257 12.20 23.22 -14.73
N GLY A 258 11.24 24.02 -15.21
CA GLY A 258 10.67 23.87 -16.55
C GLY A 258 9.51 22.88 -16.64
N THR A 259 9.11 22.25 -15.52
CA THR A 259 7.93 21.39 -15.44
C THR A 259 6.76 22.17 -14.83
N VAL A 260 5.61 22.14 -15.52
CA VAL A 260 4.39 22.85 -15.14
C VAL A 260 3.21 21.89 -15.17
N THR A 261 2.37 21.94 -14.13
CA THR A 261 1.11 21.19 -14.07
C THR A 261 -0.05 22.16 -14.18
N VAL A 262 -0.86 22.02 -15.22
CA VAL A 262 -2.08 22.81 -15.46
C VAL A 262 -3.27 22.04 -14.92
N LEU A 263 -3.95 22.60 -13.91
CA LEU A 263 -5.08 21.98 -13.22
C LEU A 263 -6.37 22.22 -14.01
N ALA A 264 -7.21 21.19 -14.14
CA ALA A 264 -8.50 21.29 -14.79
C ALA A 264 -9.61 21.60 -13.78
N MET A 265 -10.60 22.42 -14.18
CA MET A 265 -11.85 22.53 -13.44
C MET A 265 -12.62 21.20 -13.47
N PRO A 266 -13.38 20.85 -12.41
CA PRO A 266 -14.18 19.63 -12.38
C PRO A 266 -15.07 19.49 -13.63
N GLY A 267 -15.01 18.33 -14.25
CA GLY A 267 -15.80 18.03 -15.47
C GLY A 267 -15.20 18.55 -16.78
N HIS A 268 -14.15 19.37 -16.76
CA HIS A 268 -13.52 19.89 -17.97
C HIS A 268 -12.34 19.03 -18.45
N SER A 269 -12.13 19.02 -19.77
CA SER A 269 -10.96 18.42 -20.41
C SER A 269 -10.14 19.51 -21.07
N ILE A 270 -9.01 19.86 -20.46
CA ILE A 270 -8.12 20.94 -20.95
C ILE A 270 -7.04 20.45 -21.90
N PHE A 271 -6.82 19.13 -21.97
CA PHE A 271 -5.74 18.53 -22.76
C PHE A 271 -5.77 18.93 -24.25
N PRO A 272 -6.92 18.91 -24.97
CA PRO A 272 -6.97 19.32 -26.37
C PRO A 272 -6.55 20.79 -26.57
N SER A 273 -7.01 21.68 -25.68
CA SER A 273 -6.71 23.13 -25.76
C SER A 273 -5.25 23.41 -25.45
N ILE A 274 -4.66 22.72 -24.48
CA ILE A 274 -3.22 22.83 -24.19
C ILE A 274 -2.39 22.33 -25.38
N ASN A 275 -2.77 21.19 -25.95
CA ASN A 275 -2.06 20.65 -27.11
C ASN A 275 -2.13 21.59 -28.34
N ALA A 276 -3.29 22.21 -28.58
CA ALA A 276 -3.43 23.23 -29.62
C ALA A 276 -2.56 24.48 -29.33
N LEU A 277 -2.47 24.94 -28.09
CA LEU A 277 -1.63 26.06 -27.68
C LEU A 277 -0.13 25.72 -27.86
N ILE A 278 0.30 24.52 -27.51
CA ILE A 278 1.68 24.04 -27.73
C ILE A 278 2.04 24.12 -29.22
N ALA A 279 1.17 23.58 -30.09
CA ALA A 279 1.37 23.61 -31.53
C ALA A 279 1.40 25.05 -32.09
N HIS A 280 0.50 25.92 -31.64
CA HIS A 280 0.42 27.31 -32.08
C HIS A 280 1.67 28.14 -31.67
N ARG A 281 2.18 27.91 -30.47
CA ARG A 281 3.36 28.61 -29.94
C ARG A 281 4.68 27.98 -30.35
N GLY A 282 4.68 26.78 -30.93
CA GLY A 282 5.88 26.06 -31.33
C GLY A 282 6.79 25.68 -30.16
N TRP A 283 6.23 25.43 -28.99
CA TRP A 283 7.02 25.05 -27.81
C TRP A 283 7.66 23.67 -28.00
N ASN A 284 8.94 23.58 -27.64
CA ASN A 284 9.65 22.30 -27.62
C ASN A 284 9.36 21.58 -26.29
N ILE A 285 8.36 20.69 -26.30
CA ILE A 285 7.93 19.93 -25.14
C ILE A 285 8.73 18.63 -25.04
N THR A 286 9.41 18.43 -23.90
CA THR A 286 10.19 17.21 -23.62
C THR A 286 9.35 16.12 -22.97
N ALA A 287 8.30 16.49 -22.23
CA ALA A 287 7.34 15.55 -21.68
C ALA A 287 5.93 16.18 -21.62
N LEU A 288 4.90 15.37 -21.90
CA LEU A 288 3.50 15.76 -21.83
C LEU A 288 2.71 14.58 -21.27
N ASN A 289 2.11 14.76 -20.09
CA ASN A 289 1.37 13.73 -19.39
C ASN A 289 -0.02 14.21 -18.98
N LEU A 290 -1.03 13.38 -19.18
CA LEU A 290 -2.36 13.56 -18.60
C LEU A 290 -2.40 12.85 -17.25
N GLU A 291 -2.62 13.61 -16.17
CA GLU A 291 -2.62 13.09 -14.81
C GLU A 291 -3.88 12.27 -14.52
N PRO A 292 -3.75 11.04 -14.02
CA PRO A 292 -4.90 10.23 -13.59
C PRO A 292 -5.51 10.71 -12.26
N GLY A 293 -4.89 11.69 -11.62
CA GLY A 293 -5.16 12.13 -10.25
C GLY A 293 -4.13 11.59 -9.27
N ARG A 294 -3.78 12.38 -8.27
CA ARG A 294 -2.74 12.05 -7.28
C ARG A 294 -3.38 11.61 -5.97
N LEU A 295 -3.14 10.38 -5.55
CA LEU A 295 -3.67 9.83 -4.29
C LEU A 295 -3.12 10.57 -3.07
N ASP A 296 -1.88 11.08 -3.16
CA ASP A 296 -1.24 11.86 -2.10
C ASP A 296 -2.09 13.10 -1.74
N ASP A 297 -2.63 13.80 -2.74
CA ASP A 297 -3.50 14.97 -2.52
C ASP A 297 -4.79 14.58 -1.80
N VAL A 298 -5.41 13.48 -2.26
CA VAL A 298 -6.68 13.00 -1.69
C VAL A 298 -6.50 12.63 -0.22
N VAL A 299 -5.47 11.85 0.08
CA VAL A 299 -5.19 11.45 1.46
C VAL A 299 -4.79 12.64 2.33
N HIS A 300 -4.05 13.62 1.75
CA HIS A 300 -3.70 14.84 2.46
C HIS A 300 -4.95 15.65 2.83
N HIS A 301 -5.85 15.87 1.87
CA HIS A 301 -7.13 16.60 2.06
C HIS A 301 -7.99 15.92 3.12
N LEU A 302 -8.28 14.62 2.98
CA LEU A 302 -9.05 13.85 3.95
C LEU A 302 -8.42 13.84 5.36
N SER A 303 -7.08 13.90 5.43
CA SER A 303 -6.39 13.98 6.72
C SER A 303 -6.50 15.36 7.38
N GLN A 304 -6.68 16.44 6.60
CA GLN A 304 -6.92 17.79 7.13
C GLN A 304 -8.34 17.92 7.65
N GLU A 305 -9.33 17.44 6.91
CA GLU A 305 -10.74 17.42 7.34
C GLU A 305 -10.92 16.68 8.68
N ALA A 306 -10.21 15.57 8.88
CA ALA A 306 -10.24 14.83 10.16
C ALA A 306 -9.61 15.59 11.34
N SER A 307 -8.90 16.71 11.09
CA SER A 307 -8.22 17.50 12.13
C SER A 307 -8.95 18.81 12.44
N SER A 308 -9.98 19.12 11.67
CA SER A 308 -10.90 20.27 11.85
C SER A 308 -12.10 19.87 12.67
#